data_4ad88fcf4b877359235e26944d8b7a96
#
_entry.id   4ad88fcf4b877359235e26944d8b7a96
#
_cell.length_a   1.000
_cell.length_b   1.000
_cell.length_c   1.000
_cell.angle_alpha   90.00
_cell.angle_beta   90.00
_cell.angle_gamma   90.00
#
_symmetry.space_group_name_H-M   'P 1'
#
loop_
_entity.id
_entity.type
_entity.pdbx_description
1 polymer ?
#
loop_
_entity_poly.entity_id
_entity_poly.type
_entity_poly.pdbx_seq_one_letter_code
_entity_poly.pdbx_strand_id
1 'polypeptide(L)'
;EMNFEFIRECRLESDELQTMYDNVLQELERAEHYYWRKPQECGIILRQTTERICRIYNTYYQIGYPQNASLEEFLCYTDENEHNVMVSRFLSVVRKEQRDRLNKLRVLGDDCIWGEEAPDQGMTFEDRMGQNARHMMETMMEVTKDM
;
A
#
# COMPACT_ATOMS: atom_id res chain seq x y z
N GLU A 1 -19.89 1.98 2.02
CA GLU A 1 -19.07 2.52 3.08
C GLU A 1 -17.68 1.89 3.07
N MET A 2 -16.67 2.73 3.09
CA MET A 2 -15.28 2.26 3.00
C MET A 2 -14.74 1.93 4.38
N ASN A 3 -14.76 0.66 4.74
CA ASN A 3 -14.15 0.16 5.97
C ASN A 3 -13.48 -1.19 5.72
N PHE A 4 -12.67 -1.63 6.66
CA PHE A 4 -11.87 -2.84 6.55
C PHE A 4 -12.27 -3.91 7.57
N GLU A 5 -13.49 -3.85 8.11
CA GLU A 5 -13.93 -4.81 9.12
C GLU A 5 -13.90 -6.26 8.64
N PHE A 6 -14.11 -6.49 7.34
CA PHE A 6 -14.08 -7.85 6.79
C PHE A 6 -12.73 -8.56 7.03
N ILE A 7 -11.65 -7.81 7.23
CA ILE A 7 -10.31 -8.38 7.47
C ILE A 7 -10.23 -9.06 8.83
N ARG A 8 -11.01 -8.62 9.82
CA ARG A 8 -10.98 -9.19 11.17
C ARG A 8 -11.33 -10.68 11.22
N GLU A 9 -12.11 -11.15 10.25
CA GLU A 9 -12.53 -12.54 10.20
C GLU A 9 -11.50 -13.46 9.56
N CYS A 10 -10.47 -12.89 8.93
CA CYS A 10 -9.40 -13.66 8.33
C CYS A 10 -8.48 -14.25 9.39
N ARG A 11 -8.08 -15.49 9.19
CA ARG A 11 -7.12 -16.18 10.07
C ARG A 11 -6.03 -16.81 9.21
N LEU A 12 -4.81 -16.71 9.69
CA LEU A 12 -3.64 -17.27 9.03
C LEU A 12 -3.02 -18.35 9.91
N GLU A 13 -2.43 -19.38 9.30
CA GLU A 13 -1.84 -20.50 10.04
C GLU A 13 -0.55 -20.12 10.76
N SER A 14 0.24 -19.18 10.18
CA SER A 14 1.50 -18.74 10.77
C SER A 14 1.27 -17.61 11.76
N ASP A 15 1.83 -17.73 12.97
CA ASP A 15 1.78 -16.67 13.98
C ASP A 15 2.46 -15.39 13.51
N GLU A 16 3.59 -15.53 12.78
CA GLU A 16 4.30 -14.39 12.21
C GLU A 16 3.43 -13.64 11.20
N LEU A 17 2.84 -14.37 10.26
CA LEU A 17 1.95 -13.79 9.26
C LEU A 17 0.71 -13.19 9.89
N GLN A 18 0.15 -13.85 10.92
CA GLN A 18 -1.00 -13.31 11.63
C GLN A 18 -0.66 -11.98 12.29
N THR A 19 0.50 -11.85 12.91
CA THR A 19 0.96 -10.60 13.52
C THR A 19 1.11 -9.51 12.47
N MET A 20 1.73 -9.82 11.33
CA MET A 20 1.88 -8.87 10.22
C MET A 20 0.53 -8.41 9.69
N TYR A 21 -0.41 -9.33 9.56
CA TYR A 21 -1.76 -9.06 9.09
C TYR A 21 -2.53 -8.17 10.08
N ASP A 22 -2.42 -8.48 11.38
CA ASP A 22 -3.04 -7.69 12.43
C ASP A 22 -2.50 -6.25 12.45
N ASN A 23 -1.20 -6.09 12.22
CA ASN A 23 -0.59 -4.76 12.13
C ASN A 23 -1.14 -3.97 10.94
N VAL A 24 -1.33 -4.63 9.79
CA VAL A 24 -1.96 -4.00 8.62
C VAL A 24 -3.38 -3.55 8.98
N LEU A 25 -4.16 -4.40 9.63
CA LEU A 25 -5.52 -4.05 10.03
C LEU A 25 -5.55 -2.82 10.93
N GLN A 26 -4.67 -2.76 11.94
CA GLN A 26 -4.57 -1.61 12.82
C GLN A 26 -4.28 -0.31 12.05
N GLU A 27 -3.34 -0.37 11.12
CA GLU A 27 -3.00 0.79 10.29
C GLU A 27 -4.14 1.20 9.38
N LEU A 28 -4.88 0.25 8.83
CA LEU A 28 -6.05 0.54 7.99
C LEU A 28 -7.15 1.21 8.81
N GLU A 29 -7.36 0.79 10.05
CA GLU A 29 -8.32 1.43 10.96
C GLU A 29 -7.88 2.87 11.29
N ARG A 30 -6.59 3.11 11.48
CA ARG A 30 -6.07 4.46 11.66
C ARG A 30 -6.32 5.32 10.42
N ALA A 31 -6.10 4.78 9.22
CA ALA A 31 -6.36 5.50 7.98
C ALA A 31 -7.84 5.88 7.86
N GLU A 32 -8.74 4.96 8.20
CA GLU A 32 -10.19 5.24 8.23
C GLU A 32 -10.51 6.42 9.16
N HIS A 33 -9.87 6.43 10.33
CA HIS A 33 -10.08 7.48 11.32
C HIS A 33 -9.70 8.87 10.78
N TYR A 34 -8.62 8.95 10.00
CA TYR A 34 -8.15 10.22 9.46
C TYR A 34 -8.79 10.62 8.14
N TYR A 35 -9.48 9.72 7.48
CA TYR A 35 -9.99 9.91 6.12
C TYR A 35 -10.73 11.25 5.92
N TRP A 36 -11.64 11.57 6.82
CA TRP A 36 -12.44 12.78 6.72
C TRP A 36 -11.78 14.00 7.34
N ARG A 37 -10.94 13.80 8.34
CA ARG A 37 -10.36 14.90 9.13
C ARG A 37 -9.03 15.37 8.60
N LYS A 38 -8.18 14.45 8.21
CA LYS A 38 -6.80 14.72 7.79
C LYS A 38 -6.47 13.80 6.62
N PRO A 39 -6.99 14.09 5.41
CA PRO A 39 -6.80 13.19 4.27
C PRO A 39 -5.32 12.99 3.90
N GLN A 40 -4.46 13.98 4.07
CA GLN A 40 -3.03 13.82 3.85
C GLN A 40 -2.46 12.74 4.79
N GLU A 41 -2.80 12.78 6.07
CA GLU A 41 -2.37 11.76 7.03
C GLU A 41 -2.89 10.37 6.66
N CYS A 42 -4.14 10.31 6.22
CA CYS A 42 -4.73 9.07 5.73
C CYS A 42 -3.88 8.49 4.59
N GLY A 43 -3.53 9.31 3.62
CA GLY A 43 -2.69 8.88 2.48
C GLY A 43 -1.31 8.40 2.90
N ILE A 44 -0.69 9.10 3.84
CA ILE A 44 0.63 8.71 4.37
C ILE A 44 0.55 7.33 5.05
N ILE A 45 -0.48 7.12 5.87
CA ILE A 45 -0.69 5.84 6.55
C ILE A 45 -0.93 4.72 5.53
N LEU A 46 -1.73 4.97 4.51
CA LEU A 46 -2.01 3.97 3.48
C LEU A 46 -0.75 3.61 2.68
N ARG A 47 0.14 4.57 2.43
CA ARG A 47 1.42 4.27 1.77
C ARG A 47 2.30 3.37 2.65
N GLN A 48 2.40 3.69 3.92
CA GLN A 48 3.15 2.86 4.87
C GLN A 48 2.56 1.45 4.95
N THR A 49 1.24 1.36 4.93
CA THR A 49 0.54 0.07 4.95
C THR A 49 0.80 -0.73 3.68
N THR A 50 0.90 -0.06 2.53
CA THR A 50 1.26 -0.71 1.26
C THR A 50 2.62 -1.40 1.36
N GLU A 51 3.58 -0.76 2.00
CA GLU A 51 4.90 -1.35 2.24
C GLU A 51 4.80 -2.59 3.12
N ARG A 52 3.98 -2.54 4.17
CA ARG A 52 3.74 -3.69 5.04
C ARG A 52 3.08 -4.85 4.28
N ILE A 53 2.18 -4.56 3.37
CA ILE A 53 1.55 -5.58 2.52
C ILE A 53 2.57 -6.25 1.61
N CYS A 54 3.46 -5.48 1.00
CA CYS A 54 4.55 -6.04 0.21
C CYS A 54 5.44 -6.97 1.03
N ARG A 55 5.71 -6.63 2.29
CA ARG A 55 6.46 -7.48 3.21
C ARG A 55 5.71 -8.77 3.55
N ILE A 56 4.40 -8.71 3.65
CA ILE A 56 3.58 -9.92 3.83
C ILE A 56 3.76 -10.87 2.63
N TYR A 57 3.68 -10.34 1.41
CA TYR A 57 3.95 -11.14 0.22
C TYR A 57 5.36 -11.73 0.24
N ASN A 58 6.34 -10.91 0.61
CA ASN A 58 7.73 -11.36 0.72
C ASN A 58 7.87 -12.53 1.69
N THR A 59 7.25 -12.45 2.86
CA THR A 59 7.31 -13.48 3.89
C THR A 59 6.53 -14.72 3.48
N TYR A 60 5.32 -14.56 3.01
CA TYR A 60 4.44 -15.69 2.65
C TYR A 60 5.02 -16.51 1.50
N TYR A 61 5.52 -15.85 0.46
CA TYR A 61 6.06 -16.51 -0.73
C TYR A 61 7.56 -16.73 -0.65
N GLN A 62 8.21 -16.33 0.44
CA GLN A 62 9.66 -16.48 0.62
C GLN A 62 10.45 -15.90 -0.56
N ILE A 63 10.10 -14.67 -0.94
CA ILE A 63 10.68 -14.03 -2.13
C ILE A 63 12.17 -13.73 -1.93
N GLY A 64 12.55 -13.30 -0.71
CA GLY A 64 13.95 -13.09 -0.37
C GLY A 64 14.38 -11.63 -0.27
N TYR A 65 13.45 -10.68 -0.36
CA TYR A 65 13.79 -9.27 -0.09
C TYR A 65 14.24 -9.11 1.36
N PRO A 66 15.21 -8.22 1.64
CA PRO A 66 15.58 -7.93 3.02
C PRO A 66 14.41 -7.31 3.79
N GLN A 67 14.42 -7.47 5.11
CA GLN A 67 13.32 -7.00 5.95
C GLN A 67 13.09 -5.49 5.86
N ASN A 68 14.13 -4.73 5.54
CA ASN A 68 14.05 -3.27 5.41
C ASN A 68 13.89 -2.80 3.96
N ALA A 69 13.53 -3.69 3.04
CA ALA A 69 13.32 -3.32 1.64
C ALA A 69 12.27 -2.22 1.55
N SER A 70 12.54 -1.22 0.72
CA SER A 70 11.65 -0.09 0.51
C SER A 70 10.52 -0.47 -0.45
N LEU A 71 9.47 0.35 -0.46
CA LEU A 71 8.36 0.16 -1.38
C LEU A 71 8.82 0.26 -2.84
N GLU A 72 9.78 1.13 -3.12
CA GLU A 72 10.39 1.28 -4.44
C GLU A 72 11.09 0.01 -4.89
N GLU A 73 11.79 -0.67 -3.98
CA GLU A 73 12.47 -1.93 -4.31
C GLU A 73 11.48 -3.02 -4.72
N PHE A 74 10.28 -3.04 -4.12
CA PHE A 74 9.24 -3.99 -4.50
C PHE A 74 8.56 -3.64 -5.82
N LEU A 75 8.36 -2.35 -6.12
CA LEU A 75 7.43 -1.92 -7.16
C LEU A 75 8.08 -1.18 -8.33
N CYS A 76 9.31 -0.68 -8.17
CA CYS A 76 10.00 0.06 -9.23
C CYS A 76 11.10 -0.81 -9.83
N TYR A 77 10.86 -1.28 -11.05
CA TYR A 77 11.82 -2.11 -11.77
C TYR A 77 12.50 -1.30 -12.85
N THR A 78 13.81 -1.47 -12.96
CA THR A 78 14.59 -0.95 -14.06
C THR A 78 15.12 -2.14 -14.89
N ASP A 79 15.61 -1.87 -16.10
CA ASP A 79 16.21 -2.91 -16.92
C ASP A 79 17.33 -3.66 -16.19
N GLU A 80 18.05 -2.97 -15.30
CA GLU A 80 19.09 -3.57 -14.48
C GLU A 80 18.54 -4.57 -13.46
N ASN A 81 17.28 -4.36 -13.02
CA ASN A 81 16.63 -5.19 -12.00
C ASN A 81 15.84 -6.35 -12.60
N GLU A 82 15.59 -6.37 -13.91
CA GLU A 82 14.81 -7.43 -14.56
C GLU A 82 15.39 -8.82 -14.34
N HIS A 83 16.70 -8.93 -14.17
CA HIS A 83 17.38 -10.19 -13.94
C HIS A 83 17.53 -10.53 -12.46
N ASN A 84 17.00 -9.70 -11.57
CA ASN A 84 17.05 -9.95 -10.15
C ASN A 84 16.08 -11.07 -9.79
N VAL A 85 16.57 -12.08 -9.08
CA VAL A 85 15.78 -13.25 -8.68
C VAL A 85 14.56 -12.84 -7.85
N MET A 86 14.73 -11.87 -6.95
CA MET A 86 13.65 -11.40 -6.09
C MET A 86 12.54 -10.73 -6.90
N VAL A 87 12.89 -9.86 -7.85
CA VAL A 87 11.93 -9.22 -8.75
C VAL A 87 11.18 -10.28 -9.55
N SER A 88 11.90 -11.24 -10.11
CA SER A 88 11.31 -12.32 -10.90
C SER A 88 10.32 -13.14 -10.07
N ARG A 89 10.66 -13.46 -8.83
CA ARG A 89 9.76 -14.19 -7.91
C ARG A 89 8.52 -13.36 -7.57
N PHE A 90 8.70 -12.07 -7.28
CA PHE A 90 7.58 -11.18 -6.98
C PHE A 90 6.60 -11.12 -8.17
N LEU A 91 7.13 -10.95 -9.38
CA LEU A 91 6.33 -10.90 -10.60
C LEU A 91 5.59 -12.22 -10.86
N SER A 92 6.14 -13.35 -10.42
CA SER A 92 5.51 -14.66 -10.64
C SER A 92 4.39 -14.96 -9.65
N VAL A 93 4.39 -14.36 -8.47
CA VAL A 93 3.42 -14.68 -7.41
C VAL A 93 2.38 -13.60 -7.16
N VAL A 94 2.65 -12.35 -7.54
CA VAL A 94 1.70 -11.24 -7.39
C VAL A 94 1.20 -10.84 -8.78
N ARG A 95 -0.09 -10.97 -9.01
CA ARG A 95 -0.68 -10.69 -10.31
C ARG A 95 -0.48 -9.23 -10.71
N LYS A 96 -0.45 -8.98 -12.01
CA LYS A 96 -0.23 -7.63 -12.56
C LYS A 96 -1.24 -6.62 -12.01
N GLU A 97 -2.52 -6.99 -11.95
CA GLU A 97 -3.57 -6.10 -11.43
C GLU A 97 -3.29 -5.67 -9.99
N GLN A 98 -2.83 -6.62 -9.16
CA GLN A 98 -2.51 -6.33 -7.76
C GLN A 98 -1.27 -5.44 -7.67
N ARG A 99 -0.25 -5.69 -8.49
CA ARG A 99 0.95 -4.84 -8.53
C ARG A 99 0.61 -3.43 -8.99
N ASP A 100 -0.27 -3.28 -9.96
CA ASP A 100 -0.71 -1.97 -10.45
C ASP A 100 -1.43 -1.19 -9.35
N ARG A 101 -2.26 -1.86 -8.55
CA ARG A 101 -2.92 -1.26 -7.38
C ARG A 101 -1.91 -0.80 -6.34
N LEU A 102 -0.97 -1.68 -6.01
CA LEU A 102 0.09 -1.35 -5.04
C LEU A 102 0.93 -0.17 -5.53
N ASN A 103 1.26 -0.14 -6.82
CA ASN A 103 2.01 0.97 -7.40
C ASN A 103 1.20 2.27 -7.39
N LYS A 104 -0.09 2.21 -7.63
CA LYS A 104 -0.97 3.39 -7.53
C LYS A 104 -0.95 3.95 -6.11
N LEU A 105 -1.01 3.07 -5.10
CA LEU A 105 -0.90 3.48 -3.71
C LEU A 105 0.45 4.14 -3.42
N ARG A 106 1.53 3.64 -4.00
CA ARG A 106 2.85 4.25 -3.87
C ARG A 106 2.87 5.66 -4.46
N VAL A 107 2.39 5.80 -5.68
CA VAL A 107 2.42 7.09 -6.39
C VAL A 107 1.56 8.14 -5.67
N LEU A 108 0.34 7.79 -5.33
CA LEU A 108 -0.56 8.71 -4.63
C LEU A 108 -0.05 9.01 -3.21
N GLY A 109 0.53 8.01 -2.55
CA GLY A 109 1.14 8.19 -1.23
C GLY A 109 2.35 9.10 -1.27
N ASP A 110 3.17 9.01 -2.32
CA ASP A 110 4.30 9.92 -2.51
C ASP A 110 3.81 11.36 -2.66
N ASP A 111 2.72 11.58 -3.36
CA ASP A 111 2.12 12.92 -3.45
C ASP A 111 1.65 13.43 -2.08
N CYS A 112 1.17 12.55 -1.21
CA CYS A 112 0.78 12.93 0.15
C CYS A 112 1.98 13.29 1.02
N ILE A 113 3.14 12.68 0.81
CA ILE A 113 4.35 12.90 1.61
C ILE A 113 5.16 14.07 1.07
N TRP A 114 5.40 14.09 -0.25
CA TRP A 114 6.34 14.99 -0.89
C TRP A 114 5.68 16.04 -1.78
N GLY A 115 4.38 15.91 -2.02
CA GLY A 115 3.65 16.82 -2.90
C GLY A 115 3.66 18.24 -2.37
N GLU A 116 3.80 19.20 -3.27
CA GLU A 116 3.82 20.61 -2.95
C GLU A 116 2.52 21.27 -3.37
N GLU A 117 2.19 22.38 -2.72
CA GLU A 117 1.09 23.22 -3.15
C GLU A 117 1.43 23.79 -4.53
N ALA A 118 0.56 23.52 -5.50
CA ALA A 118 0.71 24.01 -6.86
C ALA A 118 -0.50 24.89 -7.18
N PRO A 119 -0.37 26.22 -7.09
CA PRO A 119 -1.51 27.11 -7.26
C PRO A 119 -2.11 27.08 -8.67
N ASP A 120 -1.43 26.50 -9.64
CA ASP A 120 -1.82 26.53 -11.05
C ASP A 120 -2.73 25.39 -11.49
N GLN A 121 -3.14 24.49 -10.59
CA GLN A 121 -3.89 23.29 -10.98
C GLN A 121 -5.39 23.38 -10.76
N GLY A 122 -5.91 24.57 -10.45
CA GLY A 122 -7.35 24.78 -10.28
C GLY A 122 -7.96 24.06 -9.11
N MET A 123 -7.16 23.51 -8.20
CA MET A 123 -7.56 22.72 -7.06
C MET A 123 -6.71 23.08 -5.85
N THR A 124 -7.32 23.19 -4.68
CA THR A 124 -6.55 23.43 -3.46
C THR A 124 -5.73 22.20 -3.10
N PHE A 125 -4.66 22.40 -2.33
CA PHE A 125 -3.86 21.31 -1.80
C PHE A 125 -4.73 20.35 -0.98
N GLU A 126 -5.61 20.91 -0.13
CA GLU A 126 -6.51 20.09 0.70
C GLU A 126 -7.45 19.24 -0.14
N ASP A 127 -8.01 19.78 -1.22
CA ASP A 127 -8.88 19.05 -2.13
C ASP A 127 -8.12 17.93 -2.83
N ARG A 128 -6.87 18.20 -3.22
CA ARG A 128 -6.01 17.18 -3.85
C ARG A 128 -5.71 16.04 -2.86
N MET A 129 -5.41 16.38 -1.61
CA MET A 129 -5.18 15.35 -0.58
C MET A 129 -6.44 14.53 -0.32
N GLY A 130 -7.60 15.17 -0.31
CA GLY A 130 -8.88 14.49 -0.19
C GLY A 130 -9.15 13.51 -1.33
N GLN A 131 -8.85 13.91 -2.56
CA GLN A 131 -8.97 13.02 -3.73
C GLN A 131 -7.98 11.86 -3.64
N ASN A 132 -6.74 12.14 -3.26
CA ASN A 132 -5.73 11.10 -3.09
C ASN A 132 -6.19 10.08 -2.05
N ALA A 133 -6.65 10.53 -0.90
CA ALA A 133 -7.12 9.66 0.16
C ALA A 133 -8.29 8.78 -0.30
N ARG A 134 -9.26 9.35 -1.02
CA ARG A 134 -10.39 8.59 -1.53
C ARG A 134 -9.96 7.51 -2.51
N HIS A 135 -9.14 7.85 -3.48
CA HIS A 135 -8.65 6.89 -4.46
C HIS A 135 -7.81 5.80 -3.79
N MET A 136 -6.98 6.20 -2.82
CA MET A 136 -6.15 5.24 -2.09
C MET A 136 -7.00 4.30 -1.22
N MET A 137 -8.04 4.80 -0.55
CA MET A 137 -8.95 3.96 0.24
C MET A 137 -9.65 2.94 -0.65
N GLU A 138 -10.19 3.39 -1.80
CA GLU A 138 -10.85 2.50 -2.76
C GLU A 138 -9.88 1.43 -3.28
N THR A 139 -8.67 1.84 -3.65
CA THR A 139 -7.65 0.93 -4.15
C THR A 139 -7.21 -0.05 -3.06
N MET A 140 -7.01 0.43 -1.85
CA MET A 140 -6.61 -0.43 -0.72
C MET A 140 -7.67 -1.47 -0.40
N MET A 141 -8.94 -1.16 -0.51
CA MET A 141 -10.01 -2.15 -0.33
C MET A 141 -9.91 -3.26 -1.36
N GLU A 142 -9.61 -2.94 -2.61
CA GLU A 142 -9.40 -3.96 -3.64
C GLU A 142 -8.15 -4.78 -3.37
N VAL A 143 -7.07 -4.15 -2.93
CA VAL A 143 -5.82 -4.84 -2.58
C VAL A 143 -6.07 -5.86 -1.47
N THR A 144 -6.77 -5.46 -0.42
CA THR A 144 -7.00 -6.34 0.74
C THR A 144 -7.94 -7.49 0.42
N LYS A 145 -8.87 -7.30 -0.49
CA LYS A 145 -9.76 -8.38 -0.96
C LYS A 145 -9.01 -9.44 -1.78
N ASP A 146 -7.95 -9.04 -2.45
CA ASP A 146 -7.16 -9.94 -3.31
C ASP A 146 -5.96 -10.56 -2.60
N MET A 147 -5.75 -10.25 -1.35
CA MET A 147 -4.67 -10.85 -0.57
C MET A 147 -4.96 -12.29 -0.18
#